data_bfdfd4ea6e7f8172a76b66d8f006cc95
#
_entry.id   bfdfd4ea6e7f8172a76b66d8f006cc95
#
_cell.length_a   1.000
_cell.length_b   1.000
_cell.length_c   1.000
_cell.angle_alpha   90.00
_cell.angle_beta   90.00
_cell.angle_gamma   90.00
#
_symmetry.space_group_name_H-M   'P 1'
#
loop_
_entity.id
_entity.type
_entity.pdbx_description
1 polymer ?
#
loop_
_entity_poly.entity_id
_entity_poly.type
_entity_poly.pdbx_seq_one_letter_code
_entity_poly.pdbx_strand_id
1 'polypeptide(L)'
;MATRKLKKDDLKYFSNLINEKRKVLLTEINESKEKADEILKESTSNAIYSSHMADASSDHVELEKAYYMIARNKKFLGYLDKALVMIKDQTFGICEECGKIISKARLEEVPHTRKCFDCKSNR
;
A
#
# COMPACT_ATOMS: atom_id res chain seq x y z
N MET A 1 -1.97 -3.74 -36.08
CA MET A 1 -2.20 -4.52 -34.89
C MET A 1 -2.82 -3.67 -33.80
N ALA A 2 -3.95 -4.11 -33.32
CA ALA A 2 -4.60 -3.42 -32.22
C ALA A 2 -3.83 -3.65 -30.93
N THR A 3 -3.11 -2.66 -30.47
CA THR A 3 -2.55 -2.68 -29.15
C THR A 3 -3.70 -2.58 -28.16
N ARG A 4 -3.87 -3.62 -27.35
CA ARG A 4 -4.89 -3.62 -26.31
C ARG A 4 -4.43 -2.71 -25.19
N LYS A 5 -5.03 -1.54 -25.12
CA LYS A 5 -4.77 -0.55 -24.08
C LYS A 5 -6.08 -0.08 -23.51
N LEU A 6 -6.06 0.31 -22.25
CA LEU A 6 -7.23 0.93 -21.63
C LEU A 6 -7.47 2.30 -22.27
N LYS A 7 -8.73 2.69 -22.32
CA LYS A 7 -9.13 4.00 -22.84
C LYS A 7 -8.62 5.10 -21.90
N LYS A 8 -8.42 6.29 -22.46
CA LYS A 8 -7.97 7.44 -21.66
C LYS A 8 -8.86 7.72 -20.46
N ASP A 9 -10.18 7.61 -20.64
CA ASP A 9 -11.12 7.84 -19.55
C ASP A 9 -10.96 6.80 -18.43
N ASP A 10 -10.73 5.54 -18.80
CA ASP A 10 -10.47 4.47 -17.83
C ASP A 10 -9.16 4.70 -17.10
N LEU A 11 -8.12 5.11 -17.81
CA LEU A 11 -6.82 5.41 -17.20
C LEU A 11 -6.95 6.56 -16.20
N LYS A 12 -7.72 7.58 -16.55
CA LYS A 12 -7.96 8.71 -15.64
C LYS A 12 -8.74 8.27 -14.40
N TYR A 13 -9.74 7.42 -14.58
CA TYR A 13 -10.53 6.86 -13.49
C TYR A 13 -9.62 6.12 -12.51
N PHE A 14 -8.77 5.23 -13.01
CA PHE A 14 -7.86 4.45 -12.16
C PHE A 14 -6.76 5.32 -11.55
N SER A 15 -6.30 6.34 -12.24
CA SER A 15 -5.36 7.30 -11.68
C SER A 15 -5.94 7.99 -10.45
N ASN A 16 -7.20 8.42 -10.53
CA ASN A 16 -7.90 9.05 -9.41
C ASN A 16 -8.09 8.05 -8.27
N LEU A 17 -8.49 6.83 -8.59
CA LEU A 17 -8.68 5.75 -7.60
C LEU A 17 -7.38 5.46 -6.85
N ILE A 18 -6.28 5.33 -7.58
CA ILE A 18 -4.97 5.05 -7.00
C ILE A 18 -4.51 6.22 -6.12
N ASN A 19 -4.71 7.46 -6.57
CA ASN A 19 -4.35 8.63 -5.79
C ASN A 19 -5.14 8.72 -4.48
N GLU A 20 -6.42 8.35 -4.50
CA GLU A 20 -7.22 8.28 -3.27
C GLU A 20 -6.69 7.22 -2.30
N LYS A 21 -6.33 6.06 -2.82
CA LYS A 21 -5.73 5.00 -2.00
C LYS A 21 -4.38 5.43 -1.42
N ARG A 22 -3.58 6.17 -2.19
CA ARG A 22 -2.30 6.71 -1.71
C ARG A 22 -2.51 7.67 -0.55
N LYS A 23 -3.51 8.54 -0.63
CA LYS A 23 -3.83 9.47 0.46
C LYS A 23 -4.15 8.73 1.75
N VAL A 24 -4.96 7.69 1.67
CA VAL A 24 -5.32 6.87 2.83
C VAL A 24 -4.06 6.24 3.44
N LEU A 25 -3.20 5.65 2.61
CA LEU A 25 -1.97 5.03 3.09
C LEU A 25 -1.02 6.03 3.73
N LEU A 26 -0.88 7.22 3.15
CA LEU A 26 -0.04 8.27 3.71
C LEU A 26 -0.55 8.72 5.07
N THR A 27 -1.86 8.85 5.23
CA THR A 27 -2.48 9.18 6.51
C THR A 27 -2.20 8.10 7.54
N GLU A 28 -2.38 6.83 7.17
CA GLU A 28 -2.10 5.71 8.07
C GLU A 28 -0.63 5.63 8.47
N ILE A 29 0.29 5.89 7.54
CA ILE A 29 1.72 5.93 7.82
C ILE A 29 2.02 7.02 8.84
N ASN A 30 1.47 8.21 8.65
CA ASN A 30 1.69 9.32 9.57
C ASN A 30 1.13 9.03 10.96
N GLU A 31 -0.07 8.45 11.04
CA GLU A 31 -0.68 8.06 12.31
C GLU A 31 0.15 7.01 13.04
N SER A 32 0.67 6.03 12.31
CA SER A 32 1.54 5.00 12.90
C SER A 32 2.87 5.58 13.38
N LYS A 33 3.43 6.54 12.64
CA LYS A 33 4.66 7.24 13.06
C LYS A 33 4.44 8.04 14.33
N GLU A 34 3.35 8.78 14.41
CA GLU A 34 2.99 9.55 15.60
C GLU A 34 2.82 8.63 16.80
N LYS A 35 2.15 7.49 16.61
CA LYS A 35 1.96 6.50 17.66
C LYS A 35 3.29 5.93 18.14
N ALA A 36 4.19 5.58 17.21
CA ALA A 36 5.52 5.09 17.55
C ALA A 36 6.31 6.12 18.34
N ASP A 37 6.26 7.40 17.91
CA ASP A 37 6.95 8.49 18.59
C ASP A 37 6.41 8.69 20.01
N GLU A 38 5.10 8.62 20.18
CA GLU A 38 4.46 8.72 21.50
C GLU A 38 4.90 7.57 22.42
N ILE A 39 4.92 6.35 21.91
CA ILE A 39 5.35 5.18 22.68
C ILE A 39 6.79 5.33 23.12
N LEU A 40 7.69 5.75 22.21
CA LEU A 40 9.10 5.97 22.51
C LEU A 40 9.27 7.05 23.58
N LYS A 41 8.53 8.12 23.47
CA LYS A 41 8.59 9.24 24.42
C LYS A 41 8.11 8.81 25.82
N GLU A 42 6.97 8.11 25.90
CA GLU A 42 6.45 7.60 27.15
C GLU A 42 7.35 6.54 27.76
N SER A 43 7.87 5.64 26.92
CA SER A 43 8.76 4.58 27.37
C SER A 43 10.03 5.14 27.99
N THR A 44 10.59 6.18 27.39
CA THR A 44 11.78 6.87 27.91
C THR A 44 11.46 7.52 29.27
N SER A 45 10.31 8.19 29.39
CA SER A 45 9.87 8.79 30.65
C SER A 45 9.63 7.73 31.72
N ASN A 46 8.96 6.65 31.37
CA ASN A 46 8.63 5.57 32.28
C ASN A 46 9.87 4.80 32.75
N ALA A 47 10.87 4.66 31.91
CA ALA A 47 12.12 4.01 32.26
C ALA A 47 12.85 4.74 33.39
N ILE A 48 12.65 6.04 33.52
CA ILE A 48 13.25 6.86 34.57
C ILE A 48 12.47 6.71 35.88
N TYR A 49 11.13 6.57 35.82
CA TYR A 49 10.25 6.63 36.99
C TYR A 49 9.54 5.32 37.34
N SER A 50 9.60 4.29 36.49
CA SER A 50 8.81 3.07 36.69
C SER A 50 9.65 1.82 36.61
N SER A 51 9.41 0.91 37.54
CA SER A 51 10.02 -0.43 37.55
C SER A 51 9.03 -1.49 37.02
N HIS A 52 7.95 -1.09 36.36
CA HIS A 52 6.93 -2.02 35.86
C HIS A 52 7.36 -2.65 34.53
N MET A 53 7.87 -3.88 34.59
CA MET A 53 8.30 -4.62 33.42
C MET A 53 7.13 -4.95 32.47
N ALA A 54 5.92 -5.12 33.00
CA ALA A 54 4.74 -5.41 32.22
C ALA A 54 4.41 -4.29 31.22
N ASP A 55 4.51 -3.03 31.68
CA ASP A 55 4.25 -1.87 30.85
C ASP A 55 5.31 -1.73 29.74
N ALA A 56 6.57 -2.00 30.06
CA ALA A 56 7.66 -1.96 29.10
C ALA A 56 7.47 -3.02 28.00
N SER A 57 7.00 -4.22 28.36
CA SER A 57 6.73 -5.30 27.40
C SER A 57 5.57 -4.95 26.48
N SER A 58 4.50 -4.34 27.03
CA SER A 58 3.34 -3.93 26.26
C SER A 58 3.70 -2.83 25.27
N ASP A 59 4.48 -1.83 25.71
CA ASP A 59 4.96 -0.75 24.85
C ASP A 59 5.81 -1.28 23.72
N HIS A 60 6.66 -2.27 24.01
CA HIS A 60 7.52 -2.88 22.99
C HIS A 60 6.70 -3.58 21.91
N VAL A 61 5.66 -4.33 22.30
CA VAL A 61 4.78 -5.02 21.35
C VAL A 61 4.03 -3.99 20.48
N GLU A 62 3.51 -2.93 21.07
CA GLU A 62 2.82 -1.87 20.34
C GLU A 62 3.76 -1.14 19.39
N LEU A 63 4.99 -0.90 19.79
CA LEU A 63 6.00 -0.26 18.97
C LEU A 63 6.35 -1.11 17.75
N GLU A 64 6.55 -2.41 17.95
CA GLU A 64 6.81 -3.34 16.86
C GLU A 64 5.65 -3.37 15.87
N LYS A 65 4.43 -3.36 16.39
CA LYS A 65 3.21 -3.35 15.58
C LYS A 65 3.13 -2.08 14.74
N ALA A 66 3.45 -0.92 15.32
CA ALA A 66 3.46 0.35 14.60
C ALA A 66 4.49 0.34 13.47
N TYR A 67 5.70 -0.14 13.73
CA TYR A 67 6.75 -0.24 12.72
C TYR A 67 6.38 -1.23 11.61
N TYR A 68 5.75 -2.34 11.97
CA TYR A 68 5.27 -3.30 10.98
C TYR A 68 4.25 -2.67 10.04
N MET A 69 3.29 -1.91 10.58
CA MET A 69 2.28 -1.24 9.77
C MET A 69 2.88 -0.18 8.85
N ILE A 70 3.87 0.57 9.36
CA ILE A 70 4.58 1.58 8.55
C ILE A 70 5.27 0.89 7.36
N ALA A 71 6.01 -0.17 7.62
CA ALA A 71 6.75 -0.90 6.58
C ALA A 71 5.80 -1.49 5.53
N ARG A 72 4.70 -2.11 5.99
CA ARG A 72 3.69 -2.68 5.11
C ARG A 72 3.06 -1.63 4.21
N ASN A 73 2.65 -0.51 4.80
CA ASN A 73 1.99 0.55 4.06
C ASN A 73 2.94 1.25 3.09
N LYS A 74 4.21 1.42 3.45
CA LYS A 74 5.22 1.96 2.54
C LYS A 74 5.44 1.07 1.33
N LYS A 75 5.47 -0.24 1.55
CA LYS A 75 5.61 -1.22 0.46
C LYS A 75 4.42 -1.13 -0.49
N PHE A 76 3.22 -1.05 0.07
CA PHE A 76 1.99 -0.92 -0.71
C PHE A 76 1.97 0.38 -1.50
N LEU A 77 2.40 1.48 -0.87
CA LEU A 77 2.53 2.78 -1.51
C LEU A 77 3.45 2.69 -2.73
N GLY A 78 4.56 1.97 -2.62
CA GLY A 78 5.48 1.73 -3.73
C GLY A 78 4.80 1.02 -4.90
N TYR A 79 3.94 0.04 -4.62
CA TYR A 79 3.18 -0.65 -5.66
C TYR A 79 2.22 0.30 -6.36
N LEU A 80 1.55 1.17 -5.61
CA LEU A 80 0.64 2.17 -6.18
C LEU A 80 1.39 3.19 -7.02
N ASP A 81 2.58 3.60 -6.59
CA ASP A 81 3.43 4.51 -7.36
C ASP A 81 3.83 3.90 -8.71
N LYS A 82 4.19 2.62 -8.71
CA LYS A 82 4.49 1.90 -9.95
C LYS A 82 3.29 1.83 -10.88
N ALA A 83 2.11 1.61 -10.31
CA ALA A 83 0.87 1.59 -11.08
C ALA A 83 0.62 2.94 -11.75
N LEU A 84 0.88 4.05 -11.06
CA LEU A 84 0.75 5.38 -11.64
C LEU A 84 1.73 5.60 -12.80
N VAL A 85 2.95 5.10 -12.69
CA VAL A 85 3.92 5.15 -13.78
C VAL A 85 3.40 4.36 -14.99
N MET A 86 2.81 3.19 -14.75
CA MET A 86 2.22 2.38 -15.82
C MET A 86 1.07 3.11 -16.51
N ILE A 87 0.28 3.86 -15.77
CA ILE A 87 -0.79 4.69 -16.35
C ILE A 87 -0.19 5.75 -17.26
N LYS A 88 0.86 6.42 -16.81
CA LYS A 88 1.56 7.43 -17.60
C LYS A 88 2.13 6.84 -18.88
N ASP A 89 2.68 5.64 -18.80
CA ASP A 89 3.26 4.92 -19.94
C ASP A 89 2.21 4.21 -20.79
N GLN A 90 0.95 4.24 -20.38
CA GLN A 90 -0.18 3.58 -21.05
C GLN A 90 -0.05 2.04 -21.09
N THR A 91 0.65 1.48 -20.10
CA THR A 91 0.80 0.02 -19.95
C THR A 91 -0.04 -0.53 -18.81
N PHE A 92 -0.77 0.34 -18.11
CA PHE A 92 -1.61 -0.04 -16.98
C PHE A 92 -2.74 -0.96 -17.40
N GLY A 93 -3.04 -1.96 -16.57
CA GLY A 93 -4.22 -2.82 -16.77
C GLY A 93 -4.02 -3.91 -17.82
N ILE A 94 -2.80 -4.14 -18.26
CA ILE A 94 -2.49 -5.18 -19.23
C ILE A 94 -1.75 -6.31 -18.52
N CYS A 95 -2.26 -7.55 -18.67
CA CYS A 95 -1.61 -8.70 -18.05
C CYS A 95 -0.24 -8.91 -18.69
N GLU A 96 0.80 -9.02 -17.86
CA GLU A 96 2.16 -9.19 -18.35
C GLU A 96 2.42 -10.58 -18.95
N GLU A 97 1.58 -11.56 -18.64
CA GLU A 97 1.75 -12.91 -19.19
C GLU A 97 0.96 -13.15 -20.47
N CYS A 98 -0.32 -12.79 -20.51
CA CYS A 98 -1.15 -13.07 -21.68
C CYS A 98 -1.44 -11.86 -22.56
N GLY A 99 -1.09 -10.66 -22.11
CA GLY A 99 -1.30 -9.44 -22.86
C GLY A 99 -2.73 -8.94 -22.96
N LYS A 100 -3.66 -9.62 -22.32
CA LYS A 100 -5.06 -9.20 -22.30
C LYS A 100 -5.29 -8.10 -21.28
N ILE A 101 -6.33 -7.29 -21.51
CA ILE A 101 -6.73 -6.27 -20.54
C ILE A 101 -7.31 -6.95 -19.30
N ILE A 102 -6.81 -6.57 -18.14
CA ILE A 102 -7.31 -7.07 -16.86
C ILE A 102 -8.70 -6.47 -16.61
N SER A 103 -9.63 -7.25 -16.05
CA SER A 103 -10.99 -6.77 -15.80
C SER A 103 -10.98 -5.56 -14.88
N LYS A 104 -11.92 -4.64 -15.12
CA LYS A 104 -12.05 -3.44 -14.30
C LYS A 104 -12.33 -3.77 -12.84
N ALA A 105 -13.16 -4.80 -12.58
CA ALA A 105 -13.47 -5.23 -11.22
C ALA A 105 -12.20 -5.62 -10.46
N ARG A 106 -11.31 -6.37 -11.11
CA ARG A 106 -10.05 -6.77 -10.50
C ARG A 106 -9.12 -5.58 -10.28
N LEU A 107 -9.07 -4.65 -11.25
CA LEU A 107 -8.25 -3.44 -11.11
C LEU A 107 -8.75 -2.53 -10.01
N GLU A 108 -10.06 -2.50 -9.77
CA GLU A 108 -10.63 -1.72 -8.66
C GLU A 108 -10.23 -2.30 -7.30
N GLU A 109 -10.21 -3.61 -7.18
CA GLU A 109 -9.81 -4.28 -5.94
C GLU A 109 -8.30 -4.31 -5.76
N VAL A 110 -7.56 -4.59 -6.82
CA VAL A 110 -6.09 -4.72 -6.79
C VAL A 110 -5.48 -3.87 -7.90
N PRO A 111 -5.42 -2.53 -7.71
CA PRO A 111 -4.93 -1.62 -8.76
C PRO A 111 -3.48 -1.88 -9.18
N HIS A 112 -2.68 -2.48 -8.30
CA HIS A 112 -1.28 -2.76 -8.56
C HIS A 112 -1.04 -4.13 -9.20
N THR A 113 -2.10 -4.86 -9.54
CA THR A 113 -1.94 -6.19 -10.14
C THR A 113 -1.31 -6.10 -11.52
N ARG A 114 -0.44 -7.04 -11.85
CA ARG A 114 0.21 -7.15 -13.15
C ARG A 114 -0.30 -8.34 -13.94
N LYS A 115 -1.15 -9.16 -13.34
CA LYS A 115 -1.68 -10.38 -13.94
C LYS A 115 -3.19 -10.41 -13.86
N CYS A 116 -3.82 -10.93 -14.91
CA CYS A 116 -5.25 -11.16 -14.87
C CYS A 116 -5.56 -12.34 -13.93
N PHE A 117 -6.83 -12.47 -13.56
CA PHE A 117 -7.27 -13.51 -12.65
C PHE A 117 -6.86 -14.91 -13.15
N ASP A 118 -7.06 -15.17 -14.43
CA ASP A 118 -6.76 -16.48 -15.02
C ASP A 118 -5.27 -16.83 -14.93
N CYS A 119 -4.39 -15.89 -15.28
CA CYS A 119 -2.95 -16.11 -15.23
C CYS A 119 -2.45 -16.29 -13.80
N LYS A 120 -3.04 -15.58 -12.84
CA LYS A 120 -2.68 -15.71 -11.44
C LYS A 120 -3.17 -17.02 -10.85
N SER A 121 -4.33 -17.49 -11.28
CA SER A 121 -4.93 -18.74 -10.80
C SER A 121 -4.26 -19.99 -11.38
N ASN A 122 -3.65 -19.87 -12.56
CA ASN A 122 -3.02 -20.97 -13.27
C ASN A 122 -1.53 -21.11 -12.93
N ARG A 123 -1.20 -21.06 -11.68
CA ARG A 123 0.16 -21.35 -11.25
C ARG A 123 0.41 -22.83 -11.13
#